data_6e5dab3fad1ace051305397105c99f7a
#
_entry.id   6e5dab3fad1ace051305397105c99f7a
#
_cell.length_a   1.000
_cell.length_b   1.000
_cell.length_c   1.000
_cell.angle_alpha   90.00
_cell.angle_beta   90.00
_cell.angle_gamma   90.00
#
_symmetry.space_group_name_H-M   'P 1'
#
loop_
_entity.id
_entity.type
_entity.pdbx_description
1 polymer ?
#
loop_
_entity_poly.entity_id
_entity_poly.type
_entity_poly.pdbx_seq_one_letter_code
_entity_poly.pdbx_strand_id
1 'polypeptide(L)'
;MTHALRLHPGDELFGALKKYCTDNNIKAAYIATCVGSLRACTLRLANADRDRPNEIKTWDDQRFEIVSVVGTISTAGAHVHLGLADASGAGVGGHLISATVFTTAEIVLGEVPGLAFERRFDDATGFKELSVEPRHRDVAEVLRPAVAGAVLVALGIALGRRTR
;
A
#
# COMPACT_ATOMS: atom_id res chain seq x y z
N MET A 1 3.41 -14.63 -0.98
CA MET A 1 3.58 -14.09 -2.36
C MET A 1 4.07 -12.65 -2.24
N THR A 2 4.85 -12.15 -3.23
CA THR A 2 5.37 -10.77 -3.21
C THR A 2 4.78 -10.01 -4.36
N HIS A 3 4.36 -8.78 -4.14
CA HIS A 3 3.79 -7.87 -5.12
C HIS A 3 4.63 -6.60 -5.19
N ALA A 4 4.87 -6.09 -6.39
CA ALA A 4 5.56 -4.82 -6.59
C ALA A 4 4.68 -3.90 -7.41
N LEU A 5 4.59 -2.64 -7.02
CA LEU A 5 3.80 -1.62 -7.72
C LEU A 5 4.54 -0.29 -7.70
N ARG A 6 4.32 0.49 -8.72
CA ARG A 6 4.78 1.87 -8.83
C ARG A 6 3.58 2.79 -8.98
N LEU A 7 3.54 3.82 -8.15
CA LEU A 7 2.59 4.93 -8.27
C LEU A 7 3.25 6.10 -9.00
N HIS A 8 2.43 6.84 -9.73
CA HIS A 8 2.83 7.97 -10.57
C HIS A 8 2.50 9.32 -9.91
N PRO A 9 3.03 10.42 -10.43
CA PRO A 9 2.71 11.75 -9.93
C PRO A 9 1.20 11.99 -9.89
N GLY A 10 0.69 12.40 -8.72
CA GLY A 10 -0.71 12.68 -8.49
C GLY A 10 -1.54 11.51 -7.95
N ASP A 11 -1.02 10.29 -7.98
CA ASP A 11 -1.71 9.14 -7.38
C ASP A 11 -1.84 9.32 -5.87
N GLU A 12 -2.96 8.83 -5.31
CA GLU A 12 -3.19 8.82 -3.88
C GLU A 12 -2.72 7.48 -3.29
N LEU A 13 -1.70 7.55 -2.43
CA LEU A 13 -0.96 6.39 -1.91
C LEU A 13 -1.86 5.39 -1.16
N PHE A 14 -2.67 5.88 -0.21
CA PHE A 14 -3.47 5.00 0.65
C PHE A 14 -4.60 4.31 -0.11
N GLY A 15 -5.30 5.05 -0.97
CA GLY A 15 -6.35 4.53 -1.83
C GLY A 15 -5.81 3.54 -2.87
N ALA A 16 -4.65 3.83 -3.46
CA ALA A 16 -4.00 2.93 -4.42
C ALA A 16 -3.62 1.59 -3.77
N LEU A 17 -3.07 1.61 -2.56
CA LEU A 17 -2.75 0.39 -1.81
C LEU A 17 -4.01 -0.45 -1.51
N LYS A 18 -5.08 0.18 -1.05
CA LYS A 18 -6.37 -0.49 -0.79
C LYS A 18 -6.97 -1.07 -2.06
N LYS A 19 -6.97 -0.27 -3.13
CA LYS A 19 -7.47 -0.72 -4.44
C LYS A 19 -6.69 -1.92 -4.95
N TYR A 20 -5.35 -1.88 -4.86
CA TYR A 20 -4.50 -2.99 -5.27
C TYR A 20 -4.84 -4.29 -4.53
N CYS A 21 -5.02 -4.22 -3.21
CA CYS A 21 -5.43 -5.39 -2.42
C CYS A 21 -6.81 -5.92 -2.82
N THR A 22 -7.75 -5.02 -3.12
CA THR A 22 -9.10 -5.40 -3.57
C THR A 22 -9.07 -6.08 -4.95
N ASP A 23 -8.40 -5.46 -5.92
CA ASP A 23 -8.32 -5.97 -7.30
C ASP A 23 -7.62 -7.34 -7.38
N ASN A 24 -6.66 -7.61 -6.50
CA ASN A 24 -5.91 -8.85 -6.43
C ASN A 24 -6.41 -9.84 -5.38
N ASN A 25 -7.55 -9.55 -4.72
CA ASN A 25 -8.14 -10.37 -3.65
C ASN A 25 -7.16 -10.73 -2.51
N ILE A 26 -6.29 -9.78 -2.15
CA ILE A 26 -5.29 -9.95 -1.09
C ILE A 26 -5.97 -9.80 0.27
N LYS A 27 -6.04 -10.88 1.02
CA LYS A 27 -6.74 -10.94 2.32
C LYS A 27 -5.86 -10.55 3.50
N ALA A 28 -4.55 -10.70 3.37
CA ALA A 28 -3.59 -10.33 4.40
C ALA A 28 -2.27 -9.94 3.75
N ALA A 29 -1.81 -8.71 3.96
CA ALA A 29 -0.53 -8.22 3.48
C ALA A 29 0.11 -7.22 4.45
N TYR A 30 1.42 -7.03 4.29
CA TYR A 30 2.20 -6.01 4.95
C TYR A 30 3.04 -5.24 3.92
N ILE A 31 3.42 -4.02 4.25
CA ILE A 31 4.32 -3.23 3.43
C ILE A 31 5.75 -3.63 3.78
N ALA A 32 6.46 -4.23 2.84
CA ALA A 32 7.85 -4.65 3.02
C ALA A 32 8.81 -3.47 2.83
N THR A 33 8.55 -2.64 1.81
CA THR A 33 9.28 -1.39 1.56
C THR A 33 8.44 -0.42 0.73
N CYS A 34 8.73 0.86 0.90
CA CYS A 34 8.21 1.93 0.04
C CYS A 34 9.23 3.06 0.02
N VAL A 35 9.62 3.49 -1.18
CA VAL A 35 10.49 4.64 -1.42
C VAL A 35 9.85 5.57 -2.44
N GLY A 36 10.18 6.84 -2.38
CA GLY A 36 9.65 7.85 -3.30
C GLY A 36 9.40 9.17 -2.61
N SER A 37 8.57 10.02 -3.22
CA SER A 37 8.31 11.37 -2.74
C SER A 37 6.84 11.74 -2.81
N LEU A 38 6.42 12.60 -1.88
CA LEU A 38 5.05 13.12 -1.78
C LEU A 38 5.05 14.63 -1.96
N ARG A 39 3.90 15.17 -2.42
CA ARG A 39 3.66 16.62 -2.49
C ARG A 39 2.60 17.11 -1.50
N ALA A 40 1.88 16.20 -0.90
CA ALA A 40 0.90 16.48 0.14
C ALA A 40 0.68 15.25 1.00
N CYS A 41 0.39 15.44 2.28
CA CYS A 41 -0.06 14.37 3.16
C CYS A 41 -0.95 14.87 4.28
N THR A 42 -1.83 13.98 4.74
CA THR A 42 -2.66 14.16 5.93
C THR A 42 -2.39 13.02 6.89
N LEU A 43 -1.97 13.34 8.09
CA LEU A 43 -1.62 12.38 9.13
C LEU A 43 -2.42 12.65 10.41
N ARG A 44 -2.79 11.59 11.11
CA ARG A 44 -3.22 11.65 12.50
C ARG A 44 -1.99 11.53 13.40
N LEU A 45 -1.83 12.49 14.30
CA LEU A 45 -0.69 12.55 15.21
C LEU A 45 -0.89 11.66 16.45
N ALA A 46 0.18 11.52 17.25
CA ALA A 46 0.26 10.57 18.38
C ALA A 46 -0.44 11.03 19.66
N ASN A 47 -1.29 12.05 19.59
CA ASN A 47 -2.05 12.55 20.75
C ASN A 47 -3.49 11.99 20.82
N ALA A 48 -3.74 10.85 20.13
CA ALA A 48 -5.02 10.16 20.20
C ALA A 48 -5.25 9.62 21.62
N ASP A 49 -6.34 10.07 22.24
CA ASP A 49 -6.80 9.63 23.54
C ASP A 49 -8.32 9.42 23.47
N ARG A 50 -8.88 8.57 24.34
CA ARG A 50 -10.33 8.35 24.41
C ARG A 50 -11.11 9.63 24.67
N ASP A 51 -10.54 10.53 25.47
CA ASP A 51 -11.17 11.73 25.95
C ASP A 51 -10.80 12.99 25.15
N ARG A 52 -9.98 12.87 24.11
CA ARG A 52 -9.53 13.98 23.27
C ARG A 52 -9.71 13.68 21.80
N PRO A 53 -10.12 14.66 20.98
CA PRO A 53 -10.09 14.53 19.53
C PRO A 53 -8.68 14.24 19.05
N ASN A 54 -8.56 13.34 18.06
CA ASN A 54 -7.29 13.11 17.38
C ASN A 54 -6.86 14.39 16.64
N GLU A 55 -5.63 14.81 16.84
CA GLU A 55 -5.06 15.86 16.01
C GLU A 55 -4.75 15.31 14.63
N ILE A 56 -5.37 15.94 13.63
CA ILE A 56 -5.14 15.65 12.21
C ILE A 56 -4.43 16.84 11.62
N LYS A 57 -3.28 16.59 11.04
CA LYS A 57 -2.48 17.63 10.39
C LYS A 57 -2.31 17.34 8.91
N THR A 58 -2.53 18.38 8.10
CA THR A 58 -2.37 18.33 6.64
C THR A 58 -1.22 19.24 6.24
N TRP A 59 -0.38 18.76 5.34
CA TRP A 59 0.64 19.51 4.61
C TRP A 59 0.28 19.46 3.13
N ASP A 60 -0.12 20.59 2.59
CA ASP A 60 -0.43 20.76 1.17
C ASP A 60 0.72 21.47 0.46
N ASP A 61 0.98 21.07 -0.79
CA ASP A 61 2.03 21.62 -1.66
C ASP A 61 3.42 21.68 -1.01
N GLN A 62 3.70 20.74 -0.13
CA GLN A 62 5.00 20.58 0.53
C GLN A 62 5.64 19.26 0.10
N ARG A 63 6.88 19.31 -0.37
CA ARG A 63 7.62 18.14 -0.84
C ARG A 63 8.25 17.39 0.32
N PHE A 64 8.16 16.07 0.25
CA PHE A 64 8.73 15.16 1.23
C PHE A 64 9.37 13.96 0.53
N GLU A 65 10.47 13.48 1.08
CA GLU A 65 10.96 12.13 0.81
C GLU A 65 10.28 11.13 1.75
N ILE A 66 9.91 9.97 1.20
CA ILE A 66 9.37 8.86 1.99
C ILE A 66 10.54 8.17 2.68
N VAL A 67 10.61 8.25 4.01
CA VAL A 67 11.60 7.57 4.85
C VAL A 67 11.12 6.18 5.23
N SER A 68 9.81 6.04 5.50
CA SER A 68 9.23 4.78 5.96
C SER A 68 7.73 4.77 5.65
N VAL A 69 7.24 3.64 5.15
CA VAL A 69 5.82 3.29 5.13
C VAL A 69 5.69 1.89 5.68
N VAL A 70 5.02 1.73 6.80
CA VAL A 70 4.84 0.44 7.46
C VAL A 70 3.38 0.21 7.79
N GLY A 71 2.93 -1.03 7.72
CA GLY A 71 1.55 -1.33 8.09
C GLY A 71 1.05 -2.66 7.55
N THR A 72 -0.21 -2.93 7.91
CA THR A 72 -0.97 -4.11 7.48
C THR A 72 -2.15 -3.69 6.63
N ILE A 73 -2.40 -4.42 5.55
CA ILE A 73 -3.41 -4.10 4.54
C ILE A 73 -4.15 -5.38 4.15
N SER A 74 -5.42 -5.24 3.89
CA SER A 74 -6.28 -6.30 3.36
C SER A 74 -7.46 -5.71 2.59
N THR A 75 -8.31 -6.58 2.05
CA THR A 75 -9.61 -6.16 1.50
C THR A 75 -10.55 -5.57 2.56
N ALA A 76 -10.38 -5.92 3.84
CA ALA A 76 -11.20 -5.42 4.95
C ALA A 76 -10.74 -4.06 5.49
N GLY A 77 -9.51 -3.64 5.18
CA GLY A 77 -8.98 -2.35 5.62
C GLY A 77 -7.47 -2.32 5.71
N ALA A 78 -6.96 -1.19 6.21
CA ALA A 78 -5.53 -0.97 6.35
C ALA A 78 -5.23 -0.19 7.63
N HIS A 79 -4.03 -0.40 8.17
CA HIS A 79 -3.43 0.41 9.23
C HIS A 79 -1.99 0.69 8.81
N VAL A 80 -1.72 1.93 8.45
CA VAL A 80 -0.45 2.34 7.86
C VAL A 80 0.08 3.56 8.59
N HIS A 81 1.36 3.52 8.93
CA HIS A 81 2.10 4.66 9.41
C HIS A 81 3.09 5.13 8.37
N LEU A 82 3.29 6.43 8.33
CA LEU A 82 4.15 7.12 7.37
C LEU A 82 5.18 7.96 8.12
N GLY A 83 6.44 7.83 7.74
CA GLY A 83 7.54 8.69 8.14
C GLY A 83 8.11 9.40 6.91
N LEU A 84 8.28 10.70 7.01
CA LEU A 84 8.70 11.60 5.92
C LEU A 84 9.86 12.48 6.38
N ALA A 85 10.68 12.93 5.42
CA ALA A 85 11.63 14.00 5.61
C ALA A 85 11.32 15.16 4.66
N ASP A 86 11.30 16.39 5.19
CA ASP A 86 11.10 17.59 4.38
C ASP A 86 12.41 18.04 3.69
N ALA A 87 12.37 19.17 2.99
CA ALA A 87 13.53 19.72 2.27
C ALA A 87 14.73 20.08 3.18
N SER A 88 14.53 20.24 4.47
CA SER A 88 15.60 20.46 5.46
C SER A 88 16.12 19.16 6.07
N GLY A 89 15.50 18.02 5.76
CA GLY A 89 15.73 16.73 6.40
C GLY A 89 15.00 16.57 7.74
N ALA A 90 14.17 17.53 8.14
CA ALA A 90 13.37 17.39 9.34
C ALA A 90 12.27 16.33 9.16
N GLY A 91 12.12 15.47 10.19
CA GLY A 91 11.19 14.36 10.16
C GLY A 91 9.78 14.77 10.58
N VAL A 92 8.77 14.28 9.84
CA VAL A 92 7.38 14.26 10.26
C VAL A 92 6.82 12.85 10.08
N GLY A 93 5.85 12.45 10.92
CA GLY A 93 5.27 11.12 10.79
C GLY A 93 3.99 10.96 11.60
N GLY A 94 3.27 9.89 11.28
CA GLY A 94 2.02 9.58 11.97
C GLY A 94 1.21 8.51 11.23
N HIS A 95 -0.04 8.35 11.68
CA HIS A 95 -0.99 7.45 11.06
C HIS A 95 -1.48 8.05 9.73
N LEU A 96 -1.29 7.32 8.64
CA LEU A 96 -1.63 7.77 7.29
C LEU A 96 -3.15 7.85 7.10
N ILE A 97 -3.63 9.02 6.72
CA ILE A 97 -5.02 9.25 6.27
C ILE A 97 -5.05 9.38 4.75
N SER A 98 -4.20 10.24 4.20
CA SER A 98 -4.04 10.39 2.75
C SER A 98 -2.66 10.93 2.41
N ALA A 99 -2.15 10.60 1.22
CA ALA A 99 -0.90 11.17 0.71
C ALA A 99 -0.86 11.16 -0.82
N THR A 100 -0.44 12.27 -1.41
CA THR A 100 -0.35 12.43 -2.86
C THR A 100 1.10 12.32 -3.32
N VAL A 101 1.36 11.43 -4.26
CA VAL A 101 2.68 11.18 -4.85
C VAL A 101 3.16 12.43 -5.61
N PHE A 102 4.44 12.79 -5.42
CA PHE A 102 5.10 13.86 -6.16
C PHE A 102 5.73 13.34 -7.44
N THR A 103 6.77 12.50 -7.36
CA THR A 103 7.46 11.94 -8.53
C THR A 103 7.13 10.47 -8.74
N THR A 104 7.29 9.67 -7.71
CA THR A 104 7.04 8.22 -7.73
C THR A 104 6.82 7.73 -6.29
N ALA A 105 6.12 6.60 -6.16
CA ALA A 105 6.22 5.74 -4.99
C ALA A 105 6.39 4.29 -5.46
N GLU A 106 7.49 3.66 -5.09
CA GLU A 106 7.85 2.29 -5.44
C GLU A 106 7.65 1.41 -4.22
N ILE A 107 6.72 0.46 -4.32
CA ILE A 107 6.19 -0.26 -3.18
C ILE A 107 6.34 -1.76 -3.39
N VAL A 108 6.78 -2.46 -2.35
CA VAL A 108 6.74 -3.93 -2.30
C VAL A 108 5.85 -4.35 -1.14
N LEU A 109 4.86 -5.20 -1.45
CA LEU A 109 3.97 -5.82 -0.47
C LEU A 109 4.33 -7.30 -0.31
N GLY A 110 4.32 -7.78 0.94
CA GLY A 110 4.36 -9.20 1.26
C GLY A 110 2.94 -9.69 1.58
N GLU A 111 2.42 -10.66 0.81
CA GLU A 111 1.17 -11.34 1.16
C GLU A 111 1.45 -12.44 2.19
N VAL A 112 0.56 -12.57 3.17
CA VAL A 112 0.60 -13.63 4.19
C VAL A 112 -0.40 -14.72 3.80
N PRO A 113 0.06 -15.83 3.21
CA PRO A 113 -0.83 -16.89 2.74
C PRO A 113 -1.51 -17.61 3.91
N GLY A 114 -2.74 -18.04 3.69
CA GLY A 114 -3.52 -18.80 4.67
C GLY A 114 -4.15 -17.96 5.79
N LEU A 115 -3.93 -16.63 5.78
CA LEU A 115 -4.52 -15.71 6.74
C LEU A 115 -5.44 -14.69 6.05
N ALA A 116 -6.36 -14.12 6.85
CA ALA A 116 -7.14 -12.95 6.52
C ALA A 116 -6.98 -11.93 7.65
N PHE A 117 -6.77 -10.66 7.29
CA PHE A 117 -6.71 -9.54 8.22
C PHE A 117 -8.05 -8.83 8.21
N GLU A 118 -8.68 -8.79 9.38
CA GLU A 118 -9.93 -8.08 9.64
C GLU A 118 -9.68 -6.87 10.54
N ARG A 119 -10.63 -5.96 10.60
CA ARG A 119 -10.61 -4.80 11.50
C ARG A 119 -11.80 -4.89 12.43
N ARG A 120 -11.59 -5.31 13.66
CA ARG A 120 -12.62 -5.47 14.69
C ARG A 120 -12.49 -4.42 15.77
N PHE A 121 -13.63 -3.91 16.22
CA PHE A 121 -13.63 -2.96 17.33
C PHE A 121 -13.14 -3.63 18.61
N ASP A 122 -12.24 -2.95 19.32
CA ASP A 122 -11.66 -3.37 20.58
C ASP A 122 -12.05 -2.37 21.67
N ASP A 123 -12.80 -2.84 22.65
CA ASP A 123 -13.25 -2.01 23.77
C ASP A 123 -12.08 -1.53 24.65
N ALA A 124 -10.96 -2.24 24.66
CA ALA A 124 -9.79 -1.86 25.45
C ALA A 124 -9.09 -0.64 24.85
N THR A 125 -9.02 -0.52 23.53
CA THR A 125 -8.38 0.60 22.84
C THR A 125 -9.36 1.67 22.36
N GLY A 126 -10.63 1.30 22.11
CA GLY A 126 -11.66 2.16 21.54
C GLY A 126 -11.52 2.33 20.03
N PHE A 127 -10.71 1.51 19.35
CA PHE A 127 -10.47 1.56 17.93
C PHE A 127 -10.72 0.21 17.24
N LYS A 128 -10.73 0.22 15.91
CA LYS A 128 -10.76 -1.02 15.12
C LYS A 128 -9.35 -1.57 14.98
N GLU A 129 -9.06 -2.64 15.70
CA GLU A 129 -7.74 -3.27 15.73
C GLU A 129 -7.63 -4.47 14.78
N LEU A 130 -6.41 -4.95 14.56
CA LEU A 130 -6.14 -6.10 13.72
C LEU A 130 -6.68 -7.38 14.36
N SER A 131 -7.57 -8.07 13.66
CA SER A 131 -7.94 -9.45 13.93
C SER A 131 -7.37 -10.34 12.83
N VAL A 132 -6.69 -11.41 13.22
CA VAL A 132 -6.06 -12.36 12.29
C VAL A 132 -6.87 -13.65 12.30
N GLU A 133 -7.43 -13.98 11.14
CA GLU A 133 -8.28 -15.15 10.96
C GLU A 133 -7.63 -16.14 9.99
N PRO A 134 -7.89 -17.44 10.13
CA PRO A 134 -7.59 -18.40 9.07
C PRO A 134 -8.36 -18.04 7.80
N ARG A 135 -7.68 -18.00 6.65
CA ARG A 135 -8.33 -17.80 5.36
C ARG A 135 -9.04 -19.08 4.94
N HIS A 136 -10.36 -19.09 4.99
CA HIS A 136 -11.15 -20.12 4.33
C HIS A 136 -11.05 -19.91 2.82
N ARG A 137 -10.46 -20.88 2.11
CA ARG A 137 -10.43 -20.83 0.63
C ARG A 137 -11.84 -21.12 0.13
N ASP A 138 -12.42 -20.20 -0.62
CA ASP A 138 -13.63 -20.50 -1.37
C ASP A 138 -13.35 -21.62 -2.36
N VAL A 139 -14.27 -22.57 -2.47
CA VAL A 139 -14.16 -23.71 -3.41
C VAL A 139 -13.95 -23.22 -4.84
N ALA A 140 -14.48 -22.06 -5.21
CA ALA A 140 -14.27 -21.41 -6.49
C ALA A 140 -12.81 -20.94 -6.71
N GLU A 141 -12.07 -20.65 -5.66
CA GLU A 141 -10.66 -20.23 -5.73
C GLU A 141 -9.71 -21.43 -5.94
N VAL A 142 -10.10 -22.58 -5.41
CA VAL A 142 -9.37 -23.87 -5.59
C VAL A 142 -9.50 -24.38 -7.03
N LEU A 143 -10.61 -24.06 -7.71
CA LEU A 143 -10.91 -24.49 -9.08
C LEU A 143 -10.38 -23.53 -10.16
N ARG A 144 -9.76 -22.39 -9.81
CA ARG A 144 -9.08 -21.53 -10.79
C ARG A 144 -7.79 -22.20 -11.23
N PRO A 145 -7.64 -22.55 -12.53
CA PRO A 145 -6.35 -23.00 -13.04
C PRO A 145 -5.32 -21.91 -12.79
N ALA A 146 -4.13 -22.29 -12.30
CA ALA A 146 -3.01 -21.40 -12.21
C ALA A 146 -2.70 -20.87 -13.61
N VAL A 147 -3.09 -19.64 -13.91
CA VAL A 147 -2.67 -18.96 -15.13
C VAL A 147 -1.19 -18.66 -14.94
N ALA A 148 -0.35 -19.60 -15.39
CA ALA A 148 1.08 -19.35 -15.53
C ALA A 148 1.21 -18.14 -16.47
N GLY A 149 1.76 -17.04 -15.97
CA GLY A 149 1.99 -15.84 -16.75
C GLY A 149 2.85 -16.18 -17.97
N ALA A 150 2.23 -16.32 -19.13
CA ALA A 150 2.93 -16.41 -20.39
C ALA A 150 3.53 -15.03 -20.68
N VAL A 151 4.82 -14.88 -20.42
CA VAL A 151 5.61 -13.77 -20.96
C VAL A 151 5.69 -14.00 -22.47
N LEU A 152 4.85 -13.32 -23.23
CA LEU A 152 4.98 -13.23 -24.69
C LEU A 152 6.21 -12.37 -24.98
N VAL A 153 7.37 -13.01 -25.13
CA VAL A 153 8.54 -12.40 -25.76
C VAL A 153 8.26 -12.40 -27.26
N ALA A 154 7.83 -11.27 -27.81
CA ALA A 154 7.76 -11.08 -29.25
C ALA A 154 9.19 -11.01 -29.79
N LEU A 155 9.70 -12.13 -30.33
CA LEU A 155 10.90 -12.16 -31.16
C LEU A 155 10.56 -11.50 -32.51
N GLY A 156 10.94 -10.23 -32.66
CA GLY A 156 10.97 -9.57 -33.96
C GLY A 156 12.08 -10.13 -34.83
N ILE A 157 11.75 -11.08 -35.74
CA ILE A 157 12.66 -11.49 -36.77
C ILE A 157 12.57 -10.45 -37.90
N ALA A 158 13.57 -9.56 -37.94
CA ALA A 158 13.75 -8.68 -39.11
C ALA A 158 14.33 -9.46 -40.26
N LEU A 159 13.49 -9.78 -41.25
CA LEU A 159 13.90 -10.30 -42.56
C LEU A 159 14.55 -9.14 -43.34
N GLY A 160 15.88 -9.15 -43.39
CA GLY A 160 16.63 -8.27 -44.25
C GLY A 160 16.39 -8.62 -45.74
N ARG A 161 15.69 -7.75 -46.44
CA ARG A 161 15.67 -7.77 -47.92
C ARG A 161 16.99 -7.18 -48.45
N ARG A 162 17.84 -8.03 -49.00
CA ARG A 162 18.91 -7.60 -49.92
C ARG A 162 18.25 -7.27 -51.25
N THR A 163 18.35 -6.04 -51.69
CA THR A 163 18.16 -5.66 -53.11
C THR A 163 19.53 -5.48 -53.76
N ARG A 164 19.66 -6.00 -54.94
CA ARG A 164 20.83 -5.85 -55.84
C ARG A 164 20.93 -4.44 -56.38
#